data_803ce9b07a417aa7a509db1ece67c9b5
#
_entry.id   803ce9b07a417aa7a509db1ece67c9b5
#
_cell.length_a   1.000
_cell.length_b   1.000
_cell.length_c   1.000
_cell.angle_alpha   90.00
_cell.angle_beta   90.00
_cell.angle_gamma   90.00
#
_symmetry.space_group_name_H-M   'P 1'
#
loop_
_entity.id
_entity.type
_entity.pdbx_description
1 polymer ?
#
loop_
_entity_poly.entity_id
_entity_poly.type
_entity_poly.pdbx_seq_one_letter_code
_entity_poly.pdbx_strand_id
1 'polypeptide(L)'
;AVAPSNRSWLGVARELTAGTALLPTNTIPQEARSFAPEDTPRFLPDEAIRGSLALRYGNVLGPEDATFSFGGPAFLDTYGFLLDNIFGDLSTVGSSPANGTSLNGALAVGGTVAVLTGGTTTTYPNGGTVQIDSGGVSEVVILSQAWTGGTIAFTGDPLRFAHANGATVTTVTSPFTHTFAMLNSALGYGGITGSQPPTHTLTDNTNLNFAGSPGTNTSGARAYPFACVSQFDLTLNSEQLVSARFQGNSFLSLPATAAPTNTVSTSLPVAAWQASVYIGGTAAGNQVTTIGELAISVKRKLQVIWTLQGNANPAVIARGDLDITGTLNFTDPTDETPLSYMLNNTQPLVYVVLDNGLTGASHLKVTFRCSQASFTKAKPERGQMLMAFANQWESIATSADTGGSGGLGPGVFTLLNSTPTY
;
A
#
# COMPACT_ATOMS: atom_id res chain seq x y z
N ALA A 1 -12.55 -24.74 22.34
CA ALA A 1 -11.56 -23.73 22.73
C ALA A 1 -12.20 -22.35 22.57
N VAL A 2 -11.93 -21.44 23.50
CA VAL A 2 -12.38 -20.02 23.41
C VAL A 2 -11.14 -19.18 23.17
N ALA A 3 -11.11 -18.41 22.07
CA ALA A 3 -10.03 -17.48 21.80
C ALA A 3 -10.52 -16.04 21.94
N PRO A 4 -9.82 -15.19 22.70
CA PRO A 4 -10.11 -13.77 22.75
C PRO A 4 -9.77 -13.12 21.39
N SER A 5 -10.70 -12.34 20.84
CA SER A 5 -10.48 -11.64 19.56
C SER A 5 -9.28 -10.68 19.58
N ASN A 6 -8.94 -10.13 20.76
CA ASN A 6 -7.79 -9.22 20.91
C ASN A 6 -6.42 -9.92 20.78
N ARG A 7 -6.38 -11.26 20.65
CA ARG A 7 -5.16 -12.02 20.35
C ARG A 7 -4.98 -12.27 18.85
N SER A 8 -6.00 -11.98 18.04
CA SER A 8 -5.87 -12.03 16.59
C SER A 8 -5.08 -10.84 16.07
N TRP A 9 -4.39 -11.03 14.96
CA TRP A 9 -3.63 -10.00 14.29
C TRP A 9 -3.56 -10.26 12.78
N LEU A 10 -3.39 -9.19 12.02
CA LEU A 10 -3.27 -9.20 10.58
C LEU A 10 -1.80 -9.11 10.19
N GLY A 11 -1.32 -10.11 9.46
CA GLY A 11 0.00 -10.12 8.86
C GLY A 11 -0.03 -9.73 7.39
N VAL A 12 1.09 -9.24 6.88
CA VAL A 12 1.29 -8.91 5.47
C VAL A 12 2.67 -9.36 5.01
N ALA A 13 2.74 -9.85 3.78
CA ALA A 13 3.99 -10.08 3.06
C ALA A 13 3.79 -9.74 1.59
N ARG A 14 4.79 -9.15 0.95
CA ARG A 14 4.81 -8.95 -0.50
C ARG A 14 5.13 -10.28 -1.18
N GLU A 15 4.36 -10.64 -2.21
CA GLU A 15 4.57 -11.88 -2.95
C GLU A 15 5.71 -11.73 -3.98
N LEU A 16 6.62 -12.69 -3.99
CA LEU A 16 7.67 -12.79 -5.01
C LEU A 16 7.11 -13.31 -6.34
N THR A 17 6.10 -14.18 -6.24
CA THR A 17 5.34 -14.69 -7.38
C THR A 17 3.87 -14.52 -7.04
N ALA A 18 3.14 -13.82 -7.89
CA ALA A 18 1.74 -13.52 -7.66
C ALA A 18 0.90 -14.78 -7.39
N GLY A 19 0.13 -14.74 -6.31
CA GLY A 19 -0.71 -15.84 -5.87
C GLY A 19 0.01 -16.96 -5.12
N THR A 20 1.31 -16.83 -4.88
CA THR A 20 2.06 -17.78 -4.04
C THR A 20 2.09 -17.26 -2.60
N ALA A 21 1.34 -17.91 -1.72
CA ALA A 21 1.23 -17.50 -0.32
C ALA A 21 2.58 -17.50 0.39
N LEU A 22 2.87 -16.44 1.10
CA LEU A 22 4.06 -16.27 1.94
C LEU A 22 3.66 -16.08 3.41
N LEU A 23 4.56 -16.45 4.30
CA LEU A 23 4.44 -16.09 5.71
C LEU A 23 4.60 -14.57 5.88
N PRO A 24 3.85 -13.95 6.81
CA PRO A 24 3.91 -12.51 6.99
C PRO A 24 5.31 -12.07 7.46
N THR A 25 5.80 -11.02 6.86
CA THR A 25 7.04 -10.33 7.26
C THR A 25 6.76 -9.22 8.26
N ASN A 26 5.55 -8.66 8.21
CA ASN A 26 5.13 -7.57 9.08
C ASN A 26 3.69 -7.78 9.56
N THR A 27 3.35 -7.11 10.67
CA THR A 27 2.01 -7.05 11.23
C THR A 27 1.42 -5.67 11.00
N ILE A 28 0.19 -5.62 10.50
CA ILE A 28 -0.57 -4.38 10.35
C ILE A 28 -1.43 -4.19 11.60
N PRO A 29 -1.15 -3.17 12.44
CA PRO A 29 -2.05 -2.82 13.53
C PRO A 29 -3.39 -2.35 12.96
N GLN A 30 -4.46 -2.81 13.55
CA GLN A 30 -5.82 -2.51 13.11
C GLN A 30 -6.74 -2.30 14.31
N GLU A 31 -7.88 -1.69 14.09
CA GLU A 31 -8.92 -1.63 15.09
C GLU A 31 -9.44 -3.05 15.41
N ALA A 32 -9.71 -3.31 16.68
CA ALA A 32 -10.20 -4.61 17.12
C ALA A 32 -11.47 -5.01 16.32
N ARG A 33 -11.42 -6.20 15.70
CA ARG A 33 -12.49 -6.77 14.86
C ARG A 33 -12.73 -6.04 13.53
N SER A 34 -11.81 -5.22 13.06
CA SER A 34 -11.97 -4.53 11.78
C SER A 34 -11.62 -5.40 10.58
N PHE A 35 -10.72 -6.39 10.75
CA PHE A 35 -10.38 -7.32 9.67
C PHE A 35 -11.52 -8.31 9.43
N ALA A 36 -12.15 -8.19 8.30
CA ALA A 36 -13.28 -8.99 7.86
C ALA A 36 -12.98 -9.64 6.50
N PRO A 37 -12.18 -10.73 6.48
CA PRO A 37 -12.00 -11.51 5.27
C PRO A 37 -13.19 -12.43 5.06
N GLU A 38 -13.63 -12.58 3.81
CA GLU A 38 -14.74 -13.44 3.46
C GLU A 38 -14.40 -14.27 2.23
N ASP A 39 -14.37 -15.59 2.40
CA ASP A 39 -14.27 -16.53 1.29
C ASP A 39 -15.64 -16.64 0.60
N THR A 40 -15.69 -16.40 -0.71
CA THR A 40 -16.93 -16.36 -1.49
C THR A 40 -16.99 -17.48 -2.54
N PRO A 41 -17.12 -18.76 -2.12
CA PRO A 41 -17.33 -19.86 -3.06
C PRO A 41 -18.70 -19.72 -3.72
N ARG A 42 -18.74 -19.81 -5.04
CA ARG A 42 -20.00 -19.81 -5.79
C ARG A 42 -20.46 -21.23 -6.00
N PHE A 43 -21.73 -21.48 -5.76
CA PHE A 43 -22.34 -22.78 -5.99
C PHE A 43 -23.25 -22.69 -7.21
N LEU A 44 -23.07 -23.63 -8.14
CA LEU A 44 -23.88 -23.79 -9.33
C LEU A 44 -24.98 -24.84 -9.03
N PRO A 45 -26.26 -24.44 -8.89
CA PRO A 45 -27.31 -25.38 -8.54
C PRO A 45 -27.65 -26.27 -9.73
N ASP A 46 -27.86 -27.54 -9.46
CA ASP A 46 -28.49 -28.48 -10.40
C ASP A 46 -30.04 -28.44 -10.22
N GLU A 47 -30.69 -27.80 -11.17
CA GLU A 47 -32.15 -27.64 -11.20
C GLU A 47 -32.77 -28.42 -12.38
N ALA A 48 -32.10 -29.46 -12.91
CA ALA A 48 -32.58 -30.26 -14.01
C ALA A 48 -33.87 -30.99 -13.62
N ILE A 49 -34.88 -31.02 -14.52
CA ILE A 49 -36.16 -31.72 -14.30
C ILE A 49 -35.91 -33.24 -14.27
N ARG A 50 -36.19 -33.88 -13.15
CA ARG A 50 -35.97 -35.33 -12.93
C ARG A 50 -37.25 -36.09 -12.52
N GLY A 51 -38.44 -35.57 -12.88
CA GLY A 51 -39.70 -36.23 -12.55
C GLY A 51 -40.11 -36.14 -11.07
N SER A 52 -39.55 -35.24 -10.32
CA SER A 52 -39.88 -34.95 -8.91
C SER A 52 -40.27 -33.48 -8.76
N LEU A 53 -41.01 -33.16 -7.71
CA LEU A 53 -41.36 -31.78 -7.36
C LEU A 53 -40.20 -31.04 -6.62
N ALA A 54 -39.06 -31.68 -6.40
CA ALA A 54 -37.89 -31.04 -5.85
C ALA A 54 -37.29 -30.07 -6.87
N LEU A 55 -36.96 -28.83 -6.42
CA LEU A 55 -36.39 -27.80 -7.27
C LEU A 55 -34.90 -28.03 -7.51
N ARG A 56 -34.16 -28.50 -6.51
CA ARG A 56 -32.71 -28.66 -6.56
C ARG A 56 -32.30 -30.07 -6.21
N TYR A 57 -31.38 -30.62 -7.00
CA TYR A 57 -30.85 -31.97 -6.83
C TYR A 57 -29.40 -32.01 -6.35
N GLY A 58 -28.71 -30.89 -6.42
CA GLY A 58 -27.33 -30.76 -5.95
C GLY A 58 -26.76 -29.38 -6.24
N ASN A 59 -25.56 -29.12 -5.68
CA ASN A 59 -24.77 -27.95 -5.99
C ASN A 59 -23.35 -28.40 -6.45
N VAL A 60 -22.90 -27.83 -7.54
CA VAL A 60 -21.53 -28.02 -8.02
C VAL A 60 -20.73 -26.78 -7.60
N LEU A 61 -19.50 -26.98 -7.09
CA LEU A 61 -18.59 -25.87 -6.81
C LEU A 61 -18.27 -25.15 -8.10
N GLY A 62 -18.49 -23.85 -8.12
CA GLY A 62 -18.19 -22.94 -9.23
C GLY A 62 -16.93 -22.11 -8.96
N PRO A 63 -16.77 -21.00 -9.70
CA PRO A 63 -15.69 -20.06 -9.46
C PRO A 63 -15.68 -19.50 -8.02
N GLU A 64 -14.51 -19.30 -7.46
CA GLU A 64 -14.34 -18.85 -6.08
C GLU A 64 -13.29 -17.74 -5.98
N ASP A 65 -13.50 -16.79 -5.10
CA ASP A 65 -12.59 -15.71 -4.73
C ASP A 65 -12.82 -15.35 -3.26
N ALA A 66 -12.03 -14.42 -2.74
CA ALA A 66 -12.26 -13.87 -1.42
C ALA A 66 -12.21 -12.34 -1.46
N THR A 67 -12.90 -11.71 -0.53
CA THR A 67 -12.86 -10.29 -0.30
C THR A 67 -12.30 -10.00 1.08
N PHE A 68 -11.75 -8.81 1.28
CA PHE A 68 -11.27 -8.37 2.58
C PHE A 68 -11.55 -6.88 2.79
N SER A 69 -11.76 -6.52 4.04
CA SER A 69 -11.75 -5.14 4.48
C SER A 69 -11.17 -5.04 5.89
N PHE A 70 -10.47 -3.97 6.17
CA PHE A 70 -9.97 -3.64 7.51
C PHE A 70 -9.71 -2.14 7.62
N GLY A 71 -9.60 -1.66 8.85
CA GLY A 71 -9.30 -0.26 9.13
C GLY A 71 -8.85 -0.06 10.56
N GLY A 72 -8.39 1.13 10.86
CA GLY A 72 -7.95 1.51 12.18
C GLY A 72 -7.12 2.79 12.17
N PRO A 73 -6.50 3.12 13.31
CA PRO A 73 -5.59 4.25 13.39
C PRO A 73 -4.40 4.09 12.43
N ALA A 74 -3.94 5.21 11.86
CA ALA A 74 -2.87 5.21 10.89
C ALA A 74 -1.50 4.94 11.54
N PHE A 75 -0.92 3.77 11.25
CA PHE A 75 0.45 3.38 11.60
C PHE A 75 1.35 3.51 10.38
N LEU A 76 2.10 4.61 10.32
CA LEU A 76 2.84 5.00 9.12
C LEU A 76 4.06 4.13 8.80
N ASP A 77 4.46 3.25 9.70
CA ASP A 77 5.55 2.29 9.52
C ASP A 77 5.12 0.97 8.86
N THR A 78 3.81 0.72 8.74
CA THR A 78 3.28 -0.53 8.17
C THR A 78 2.45 -0.33 6.90
N TYR A 79 1.93 0.86 6.67
CA TYR A 79 1.02 1.13 5.53
C TYR A 79 1.71 1.12 4.16
N GLY A 80 3.05 1.20 4.12
CA GLY A 80 3.80 1.15 2.87
C GLY A 80 3.52 -0.10 2.03
N PHE A 81 3.31 -1.28 2.64
CA PHE A 81 2.93 -2.50 1.92
C PHE A 81 1.61 -2.34 1.15
N LEU A 82 0.63 -1.65 1.74
CA LEU A 82 -0.69 -1.48 1.15
C LEU A 82 -0.68 -0.35 0.10
N LEU A 83 0.12 0.69 0.32
CA LEU A 83 0.35 1.73 -0.68
C LEU A 83 1.10 1.17 -1.89
N ASP A 84 2.11 0.31 -1.68
CA ASP A 84 2.79 -0.40 -2.76
C ASP A 84 1.82 -1.27 -3.57
N ASN A 85 0.90 -1.95 -2.88
CA ASN A 85 -0.11 -2.78 -3.52
C ASN A 85 -1.05 -1.98 -4.44
N ILE A 86 -1.50 -0.79 -4.04
CA ILE A 86 -2.46 0.00 -4.82
C ILE A 86 -1.79 0.88 -5.87
N PHE A 87 -0.61 1.45 -5.58
CA PHE A 87 0.12 2.35 -6.49
C PHE A 87 1.09 1.60 -7.41
N GLY A 88 1.96 0.78 -6.86
CA GLY A 88 2.88 -0.11 -7.57
C GLY A 88 4.22 0.50 -7.98
N ASP A 89 4.35 1.80 -8.13
CA ASP A 89 5.62 2.47 -8.43
C ASP A 89 6.20 3.05 -7.14
N LEU A 90 7.12 2.30 -6.53
CA LEU A 90 7.75 2.66 -5.27
C LEU A 90 9.23 2.94 -5.47
N SER A 91 9.67 4.14 -5.15
CA SER A 91 11.08 4.46 -4.98
C SER A 91 11.39 4.75 -3.50
N THR A 92 12.58 4.36 -3.05
CA THR A 92 13.02 4.52 -1.66
C THR A 92 14.39 5.17 -1.61
N VAL A 93 14.51 6.19 -0.75
CA VAL A 93 15.75 6.91 -0.48
C VAL A 93 16.03 6.86 1.01
N GLY A 94 17.25 6.47 1.38
CA GLY A 94 17.68 6.48 2.78
C GLY A 94 18.36 7.78 3.18
N SER A 95 18.45 7.99 4.49
CA SER A 95 19.18 9.14 5.07
C SER A 95 20.67 8.86 5.20
N SER A 96 21.45 9.94 5.36
CA SER A 96 22.89 9.90 5.65
C SER A 96 23.69 8.96 4.73
N PRO A 97 23.62 9.16 3.39
CA PRO A 97 24.38 8.33 2.46
C PRO A 97 25.89 8.43 2.74
N ALA A 98 26.54 7.30 2.80
CA ALA A 98 27.97 7.18 3.05
C ALA A 98 28.58 6.03 2.23
N ASN A 99 29.91 5.95 2.20
CA ASN A 99 30.65 4.85 1.60
C ASN A 99 30.20 4.49 0.17
N GLY A 100 30.15 5.51 -0.70
CA GLY A 100 29.72 5.36 -2.08
C GLY A 100 30.65 4.47 -2.90
N THR A 101 30.07 3.58 -3.68
CA THR A 101 30.69 2.80 -4.75
C THR A 101 29.75 2.76 -5.95
N SER A 102 30.04 1.93 -6.93
CA SER A 102 29.17 1.75 -8.09
C SER A 102 28.99 0.28 -8.45
N LEU A 103 27.93 0.00 -9.20
CA LEU A 103 27.73 -1.32 -9.77
C LEU A 103 28.81 -1.64 -10.80
N ASN A 104 29.34 -2.87 -10.75
CA ASN A 104 30.21 -3.45 -11.75
C ASN A 104 29.38 -4.47 -12.58
N GLY A 105 28.58 -3.95 -13.47
CA GLY A 105 27.60 -4.67 -14.28
C GLY A 105 26.19 -4.13 -14.10
N ALA A 106 25.38 -4.23 -15.14
CA ALA A 106 23.96 -3.86 -15.06
C ALA A 106 23.17 -4.90 -14.24
N LEU A 107 22.18 -4.44 -13.49
CA LEU A 107 21.23 -5.28 -12.77
C LEU A 107 19.87 -5.25 -13.45
N ALA A 108 19.29 -6.41 -13.64
CA ALA A 108 17.93 -6.53 -14.15
C ALA A 108 16.90 -6.45 -13.03
N VAL A 109 15.66 -6.12 -13.37
CA VAL A 109 14.49 -6.31 -12.50
C VAL A 109 14.49 -7.75 -11.97
N GLY A 110 14.20 -7.90 -10.68
CA GLY A 110 14.20 -9.21 -10.02
C GLY A 110 15.58 -9.69 -9.56
N GLY A 111 16.63 -8.88 -9.75
CA GLY A 111 17.98 -9.21 -9.26
C GLY A 111 18.02 -9.30 -7.73
N THR A 112 18.80 -10.27 -7.22
CA THR A 112 19.00 -10.49 -5.77
C THR A 112 20.46 -10.42 -5.36
N VAL A 113 21.35 -10.20 -6.34
CA VAL A 113 22.80 -10.13 -6.15
C VAL A 113 23.37 -9.02 -7.02
N ALA A 114 24.27 -8.22 -6.48
CA ALA A 114 24.99 -7.18 -7.20
C ALA A 114 26.51 -7.36 -7.09
N VAL A 115 27.23 -7.03 -8.15
CA VAL A 115 28.69 -6.90 -8.14
C VAL A 115 29.05 -5.42 -7.98
N LEU A 116 29.95 -5.11 -7.06
CA LEU A 116 30.41 -3.74 -6.79
C LEU A 116 31.83 -3.53 -7.26
N THR A 117 32.17 -2.31 -7.64
CA THR A 117 33.54 -1.91 -8.02
C THR A 117 34.49 -1.86 -6.83
N GLY A 118 33.98 -1.77 -5.61
CA GLY A 118 34.79 -1.76 -4.38
C GLY A 118 33.92 -1.85 -3.12
N GLY A 119 34.56 -2.19 -2.01
CA GLY A 119 33.90 -2.32 -0.72
C GLY A 119 34.77 -3.07 0.30
N THR A 120 34.28 -3.19 1.51
CA THR A 120 34.82 -4.02 2.59
C THR A 120 33.68 -4.66 3.37
N THR A 121 33.96 -5.71 4.15
CA THR A 121 32.97 -6.31 5.08
C THR A 121 32.46 -5.33 6.13
N THR A 122 33.29 -4.37 6.52
CA THR A 122 32.92 -3.30 7.47
C THR A 122 32.01 -2.26 6.80
N THR A 123 32.25 -1.95 5.55
CA THR A 123 31.43 -1.00 4.77
C THR A 123 30.06 -1.56 4.45
N TYR A 124 30.01 -2.84 4.08
CA TYR A 124 28.77 -3.55 3.70
C TYR A 124 28.57 -4.79 4.59
N PRO A 125 28.16 -4.60 5.86
CA PRO A 125 27.93 -5.70 6.78
C PRO A 125 26.63 -6.45 6.45
N ASN A 126 26.53 -7.67 6.94
CA ASN A 126 25.26 -8.41 6.94
C ASN A 126 24.19 -7.62 7.71
N GLY A 127 22.98 -7.52 7.16
CA GLY A 127 21.87 -6.73 7.70
C GLY A 127 22.01 -5.22 7.47
N GLY A 128 23.11 -4.76 6.85
CA GLY A 128 23.27 -3.36 6.46
C GLY A 128 22.29 -2.96 5.34
N THR A 129 21.93 -1.67 5.30
CA THR A 129 21.07 -1.11 4.26
C THR A 129 21.90 -0.34 3.24
N VAL A 130 21.64 -0.61 1.97
CA VAL A 130 22.27 0.10 0.86
C VAL A 130 21.18 0.64 -0.08
N GLN A 131 21.45 1.83 -0.60
CA GLN A 131 20.66 2.44 -1.65
C GLN A 131 21.37 2.22 -2.99
N ILE A 132 20.64 1.77 -3.98
CA ILE A 132 21.09 1.62 -5.35
C ILE A 132 20.40 2.69 -6.19
N ASP A 133 21.19 3.41 -6.99
CA ASP A 133 20.76 4.48 -7.86
C ASP A 133 20.17 5.72 -7.13
N SER A 134 19.52 6.62 -7.86
CA SER A 134 18.95 7.87 -7.36
C SER A 134 17.67 8.24 -8.10
N GLY A 135 16.92 9.19 -7.55
CA GLY A 135 15.67 9.67 -8.17
C GLY A 135 14.55 8.65 -8.13
N GLY A 136 13.73 8.63 -9.17
CA GLY A 136 12.52 7.79 -9.24
C GLY A 136 12.77 6.29 -9.31
N VAL A 137 13.99 5.86 -9.65
CA VAL A 137 14.40 4.44 -9.71
C VAL A 137 15.28 4.03 -8.53
N SER A 138 15.38 4.86 -7.50
CA SER A 138 16.14 4.57 -6.29
C SER A 138 15.50 3.46 -5.48
N GLU A 139 16.29 2.46 -5.11
CA GLU A 139 15.88 1.36 -4.24
C GLU A 139 16.80 1.22 -3.03
N VAL A 140 16.21 0.93 -1.88
CA VAL A 140 16.96 0.52 -0.68
C VAL A 140 16.77 -0.97 -0.48
N VAL A 141 17.87 -1.67 -0.28
CA VAL A 141 17.88 -3.12 -0.05
C VAL A 141 18.64 -3.45 1.24
N ILE A 142 18.27 -4.56 1.85
CA ILE A 142 18.93 -5.09 3.05
C ILE A 142 19.89 -6.19 2.61
N LEU A 143 21.12 -6.16 3.11
CA LEU A 143 22.12 -7.16 2.76
C LEU A 143 21.88 -8.47 3.53
N SER A 144 21.83 -9.59 2.80
CA SER A 144 21.71 -10.93 3.37
C SER A 144 23.03 -11.51 3.85
N GLN A 145 24.13 -10.92 3.37
CA GLN A 145 25.50 -11.29 3.78
C GLN A 145 26.42 -10.08 3.70
N ALA A 146 27.50 -10.10 4.48
CA ALA A 146 28.53 -9.08 4.37
C ALA A 146 29.20 -9.18 2.99
N TRP A 147 29.72 -8.05 2.50
CA TRP A 147 30.46 -8.00 1.22
C TRP A 147 31.64 -9.01 1.20
N THR A 148 31.73 -9.77 0.13
CA THR A 148 32.79 -10.77 -0.09
C THR A 148 33.38 -10.62 -1.48
N GLY A 149 34.53 -9.96 -1.59
CA GLY A 149 35.32 -9.96 -2.84
C GLY A 149 34.63 -9.34 -4.07
N GLY A 150 33.77 -8.36 -3.90
CA GLY A 150 33.08 -7.65 -4.99
C GLY A 150 31.57 -7.88 -5.06
N THR A 151 31.03 -8.85 -4.34
CA THR A 151 29.61 -9.21 -4.43
C THR A 151 28.86 -8.91 -3.13
N ILE A 152 27.63 -8.40 -3.28
CA ILE A 152 26.64 -8.30 -2.22
C ILE A 152 25.39 -9.05 -2.63
N ALA A 153 24.71 -9.67 -1.67
CA ALA A 153 23.40 -10.30 -1.88
C ALA A 153 22.36 -9.64 -1.00
N PHE A 154 21.10 -9.63 -1.47
CA PHE A 154 20.00 -8.97 -0.82
C PHE A 154 19.11 -9.97 -0.08
N THR A 155 18.53 -9.55 1.06
CA THR A 155 17.45 -10.24 1.72
C THR A 155 16.10 -9.65 1.31
N GLY A 156 15.09 -10.49 1.22
CA GLY A 156 13.73 -10.05 0.99
C GLY A 156 13.43 -9.84 -0.49
N ASP A 157 12.95 -8.66 -0.80
CA ASP A 157 12.37 -8.38 -2.12
C ASP A 157 13.43 -8.25 -3.21
N PRO A 158 13.19 -8.85 -4.38
CA PRO A 158 14.01 -8.65 -5.57
C PRO A 158 13.89 -7.20 -6.05
N LEU A 159 14.91 -6.75 -6.77
CA LEU A 159 14.95 -5.40 -7.34
C LEU A 159 13.72 -5.10 -8.21
N ARG A 160 13.16 -3.92 -8.04
CA ARG A 160 11.98 -3.43 -8.77
C ARG A 160 12.35 -2.81 -10.09
N PHE A 161 13.49 -2.13 -10.14
CA PHE A 161 13.99 -1.42 -11.31
C PHE A 161 15.24 -2.12 -11.89
N ALA A 162 15.46 -1.86 -13.16
CA ALA A 162 16.74 -2.18 -13.78
C ALA A 162 17.74 -1.05 -13.49
N HIS A 163 18.95 -1.40 -13.09
CA HIS A 163 20.02 -0.45 -12.82
C HIS A 163 21.16 -0.61 -13.82
N ALA A 164 21.63 0.51 -14.35
CA ALA A 164 22.73 0.50 -15.32
C ALA A 164 24.06 0.12 -14.66
N ASN A 165 25.00 -0.38 -15.45
CA ASN A 165 26.40 -0.46 -15.04
C ASN A 165 26.91 0.92 -14.63
N GLY A 166 27.59 1.03 -13.51
CA GLY A 166 28.07 2.29 -12.94
C GLY A 166 27.04 3.04 -12.08
N ALA A 167 25.81 2.52 -11.92
CA ALA A 167 24.85 3.11 -10.98
C ALA A 167 25.44 3.18 -9.57
N THR A 168 25.14 4.27 -8.86
CA THR A 168 25.70 4.50 -7.52
C THR A 168 25.14 3.53 -6.49
N VAL A 169 25.98 3.07 -5.58
CA VAL A 169 25.60 2.24 -4.44
C VAL A 169 26.18 2.90 -3.18
N THR A 170 25.31 3.28 -2.27
CA THR A 170 25.69 3.96 -1.02
C THR A 170 25.10 3.26 0.18
N THR A 171 25.82 3.21 1.28
CA THR A 171 25.22 2.82 2.57
C THR A 171 24.31 3.94 3.07
N VAL A 172 23.15 3.58 3.59
CA VAL A 172 22.15 4.52 4.08
C VAL A 172 21.59 4.07 5.43
N THR A 173 20.99 5.00 6.14
CA THR A 173 20.35 4.74 7.44
C THR A 173 18.92 5.27 7.46
N SER A 174 18.14 4.89 8.48
CA SER A 174 16.85 5.50 8.76
C SER A 174 16.97 6.99 9.14
N PRO A 175 15.94 7.83 8.89
CA PRO A 175 14.68 7.46 8.28
C PRO A 175 14.80 7.28 6.76
N PHE A 176 13.88 6.43 6.23
CA PHE A 176 13.76 6.19 4.79
C PHE A 176 12.56 6.95 4.23
N THR A 177 12.73 7.52 3.06
CA THR A 177 11.67 8.21 2.32
C THR A 177 11.19 7.30 1.19
N HIS A 178 9.93 6.89 1.25
CA HIS A 178 9.26 6.04 0.27
C HIS A 178 8.29 6.88 -0.54
N THR A 179 8.42 6.88 -1.84
CA THR A 179 7.52 7.61 -2.75
C THR A 179 6.70 6.60 -3.55
N PHE A 180 5.38 6.68 -3.41
CA PHE A 180 4.41 5.81 -4.08
C PHE A 180 3.68 6.60 -5.16
N ALA A 181 3.84 6.20 -6.40
CA ALA A 181 3.16 6.78 -7.56
C ALA A 181 2.45 5.67 -8.36
N MET A 182 1.60 6.06 -9.29
CA MET A 182 0.93 5.11 -10.15
C MET A 182 1.93 4.44 -11.09
N LEU A 183 1.95 3.10 -11.08
CA LEU A 183 2.77 2.31 -12.00
C LEU A 183 2.24 2.43 -13.44
N ASN A 184 3.03 3.05 -14.31
CA ASN A 184 2.75 3.26 -15.73
C ASN A 184 3.62 2.40 -16.66
N SER A 185 4.58 1.62 -16.11
CA SER A 185 5.46 0.78 -16.91
C SER A 185 4.76 -0.50 -17.36
N ALA A 186 5.06 -0.94 -18.58
CA ALA A 186 4.70 -2.29 -19.04
C ALA A 186 5.49 -3.39 -18.32
N LEU A 187 6.59 -3.03 -17.66
CA LEU A 187 7.36 -3.92 -16.80
C LEU A 187 6.62 -4.07 -15.47
N GLY A 188 6.17 -5.28 -15.15
CA GLY A 188 5.56 -5.60 -13.87
C GLY A 188 6.58 -6.01 -12.84
N TYR A 189 6.16 -6.07 -11.59
CA TYR A 189 6.93 -6.63 -10.49
C TYR A 189 6.63 -8.13 -10.33
N GLY A 190 7.60 -8.90 -9.82
CA GLY A 190 7.37 -10.26 -9.39
C GLY A 190 6.80 -11.22 -10.46
N GLY A 191 7.16 -11.01 -11.73
CA GLY A 191 6.70 -11.86 -12.83
C GLY A 191 5.32 -11.50 -13.40
N ILE A 192 4.64 -10.46 -12.84
CA ILE A 192 3.41 -9.90 -13.43
C ILE A 192 3.82 -8.80 -14.42
N THR A 193 3.31 -8.88 -15.64
CA THR A 193 3.54 -7.90 -16.72
C THR A 193 2.33 -6.98 -16.88
N GLY A 194 2.47 -5.88 -17.61
CA GLY A 194 1.35 -5.06 -18.03
C GLY A 194 0.90 -4.04 -16.97
N SER A 195 1.81 -3.32 -16.35
CA SER A 195 1.51 -2.24 -15.39
C SER A 195 0.74 -2.71 -14.14
N GLN A 196 0.95 -3.97 -13.73
CA GLN A 196 0.32 -4.51 -12.54
C GLN A 196 1.22 -4.27 -11.31
N PRO A 197 0.72 -3.61 -10.25
CA PRO A 197 1.41 -3.52 -8.96
C PRO A 197 1.73 -4.88 -8.35
N PRO A 198 2.64 -4.98 -7.38
CA PRO A 198 2.90 -6.23 -6.68
C PRO A 198 1.65 -6.72 -5.93
N THR A 199 1.52 -8.03 -5.80
CA THR A 199 0.50 -8.67 -4.98
C THR A 199 1.06 -8.96 -3.59
N HIS A 200 0.16 -9.10 -2.63
CA HIS A 200 0.53 -9.39 -1.24
C HIS A 200 -0.25 -10.60 -0.72
N THR A 201 0.33 -11.30 0.22
CA THR A 201 -0.39 -12.26 1.05
C THR A 201 -0.83 -11.55 2.33
N LEU A 202 -2.13 -11.51 2.60
CA LEU A 202 -2.67 -11.14 3.90
C LEU A 202 -2.85 -12.38 4.74
N THR A 203 -2.49 -12.31 6.02
CA THR A 203 -2.58 -13.47 6.92
C THR A 203 -3.44 -13.10 8.12
N ASP A 204 -4.60 -13.75 8.24
CA ASP A 204 -5.43 -13.71 9.43
C ASP A 204 -4.93 -14.72 10.45
N ASN A 205 -4.38 -14.24 11.54
CA ASN A 205 -3.94 -15.09 12.65
C ASN A 205 -4.93 -15.01 13.81
N THR A 206 -5.73 -16.04 13.95
CA THR A 206 -6.69 -16.18 15.04
C THR A 206 -6.12 -16.89 16.27
N ASN A 207 -4.88 -17.41 16.20
CA ASN A 207 -4.27 -18.27 17.20
C ASN A 207 -5.11 -19.52 17.57
N LEU A 208 -6.00 -19.95 16.67
CA LEU A 208 -6.84 -21.11 16.83
C LEU A 208 -6.32 -22.25 15.95
N ASN A 209 -5.96 -23.36 16.55
CA ASN A 209 -5.70 -24.59 15.80
C ASN A 209 -7.04 -25.20 15.39
N PHE A 210 -7.38 -25.12 14.13
CA PHE A 210 -8.55 -25.77 13.57
C PHE A 210 -8.18 -27.20 13.14
N ALA A 211 -8.43 -28.17 14.01
CA ALA A 211 -8.34 -29.58 13.65
C ALA A 211 -9.65 -29.95 12.92
N GLY A 212 -9.59 -30.15 11.63
CA GLY A 212 -10.73 -30.56 10.81
C GLY A 212 -10.69 -30.02 9.38
N SER A 213 -11.20 -30.80 8.46
CA SER A 213 -11.23 -30.57 7.00
C SER A 213 -11.86 -29.22 6.57
N PRO A 214 -11.45 -28.61 5.42
CA PRO A 214 -10.46 -29.12 4.48
C PRO A 214 -9.05 -28.61 4.81
N GLY A 215 -8.13 -29.55 5.02
CA GLY A 215 -6.75 -29.23 5.40
C GLY A 215 -6.63 -28.91 6.90
N THR A 216 -5.73 -29.62 7.58
CA THR A 216 -5.46 -29.43 9.01
C THR A 216 -4.77 -28.08 9.18
N ASN A 217 -5.49 -27.04 9.62
CA ASN A 217 -4.87 -25.77 9.97
C ASN A 217 -4.27 -25.86 11.38
N THR A 218 -3.05 -26.38 11.47
CA THR A 218 -2.30 -26.48 12.74
C THR A 218 -1.57 -25.19 13.09
N SER A 219 -1.47 -24.24 12.16
CA SER A 219 -0.78 -22.97 12.37
C SER A 219 -1.64 -21.94 13.11
N GLY A 220 -2.96 -22.13 13.15
CA GLY A 220 -3.88 -21.14 13.72
C GLY A 220 -4.05 -19.89 12.84
N ALA A 221 -3.58 -19.92 11.60
CA ALA A 221 -3.61 -18.79 10.68
C ALA A 221 -4.12 -19.21 9.28
N ARG A 222 -4.77 -18.27 8.60
CA ARG A 222 -5.17 -18.41 7.19
C ARG A 222 -4.51 -17.33 6.36
N ALA A 223 -3.93 -17.72 5.25
CA ALA A 223 -3.29 -16.85 4.27
C ALA A 223 -4.27 -16.59 3.11
N TYR A 224 -4.38 -15.34 2.71
CA TYR A 224 -5.15 -14.85 1.56
C TYR A 224 -4.16 -14.37 0.50
N PRO A 225 -3.73 -15.25 -0.41
CA PRO A 225 -2.77 -14.89 -1.45
C PRO A 225 -3.43 -14.05 -2.55
N PHE A 226 -2.59 -13.44 -3.39
CA PHE A 226 -3.01 -12.54 -4.45
C PHE A 226 -3.90 -11.39 -3.93
N ALA A 227 -3.65 -10.90 -2.72
CA ALA A 227 -4.41 -9.77 -2.22
C ALA A 227 -4.12 -8.51 -3.03
N CYS A 228 -5.18 -7.90 -3.55
CA CYS A 228 -5.18 -6.67 -4.33
C CYS A 228 -6.09 -5.65 -3.66
N VAL A 229 -5.53 -4.51 -3.27
CA VAL A 229 -6.30 -3.41 -2.69
C VAL A 229 -7.08 -2.69 -3.79
N SER A 230 -8.39 -2.57 -3.62
CA SER A 230 -9.30 -1.84 -4.51
C SER A 230 -9.57 -0.42 -4.04
N GLN A 231 -9.51 -0.19 -2.73
CA GLN A 231 -9.77 1.13 -2.15
C GLN A 231 -8.93 1.32 -0.88
N PHE A 232 -8.41 2.52 -0.76
CA PHE A 232 -7.75 3.05 0.43
C PHE A 232 -8.38 4.40 0.78
N ASP A 233 -8.92 4.51 1.98
CA ASP A 233 -9.49 5.75 2.50
C ASP A 233 -8.65 6.24 3.67
N LEU A 234 -8.25 7.50 3.62
CA LEU A 234 -7.55 8.19 4.70
C LEU A 234 -8.44 9.31 5.21
N THR A 235 -8.79 9.28 6.48
CA THR A 235 -9.68 10.28 7.10
C THR A 235 -8.98 10.98 8.25
N LEU A 236 -9.00 12.30 8.20
CA LEU A 236 -8.46 13.19 9.21
C LEU A 236 -9.60 14.04 9.80
N ASN A 237 -9.85 13.88 11.09
CA ASN A 237 -10.72 14.75 11.85
C ASN A 237 -9.87 15.36 12.96
N SER A 238 -9.86 16.69 13.07
CA SER A 238 -8.92 17.44 13.92
C SER A 238 -8.90 16.98 15.39
N GLU A 239 -9.97 16.39 15.89
CA GLU A 239 -10.12 15.93 17.27
C GLU A 239 -9.77 14.44 17.47
N GLN A 240 -9.36 13.72 16.42
CA GLN A 240 -9.21 12.27 16.45
C GLN A 240 -7.81 11.82 15.97
N LEU A 241 -7.52 10.53 16.13
CA LEU A 241 -6.43 9.90 15.43
C LEU A 241 -6.76 9.83 13.94
N VAL A 242 -5.74 9.94 13.10
CA VAL A 242 -5.90 9.67 11.66
C VAL A 242 -6.36 8.23 11.50
N SER A 243 -7.42 8.03 10.73
CA SER A 243 -7.91 6.69 10.43
C SER A 243 -7.65 6.33 8.97
N ALA A 244 -7.36 5.06 8.74
CA ALA A 244 -7.20 4.51 7.41
C ALA A 244 -8.02 3.23 7.26
N ARG A 245 -8.61 3.05 6.09
CA ARG A 245 -9.39 1.88 5.74
C ARG A 245 -8.93 1.33 4.40
N PHE A 246 -8.84 0.00 4.33
CA PHE A 246 -8.48 -0.73 3.12
C PHE A 246 -9.54 -1.77 2.82
N GLN A 247 -9.78 -2.00 1.54
CA GLN A 247 -10.61 -3.10 1.06
C GLN A 247 -10.10 -3.61 -0.28
N GLY A 248 -10.41 -4.87 -0.60
CA GLY A 248 -9.94 -5.49 -1.83
C GLY A 248 -10.39 -6.92 -2.01
N ASN A 249 -9.78 -7.58 -2.99
CA ASN A 249 -10.02 -8.96 -3.34
C ASN A 249 -8.74 -9.77 -3.25
N SER A 250 -8.87 -11.07 -2.99
CA SER A 250 -7.78 -12.03 -2.98
C SER A 250 -8.25 -13.37 -3.56
N PHE A 251 -7.32 -14.29 -3.72
CA PHE A 251 -7.66 -15.69 -3.91
C PHE A 251 -8.25 -16.26 -2.62
N LEU A 252 -8.91 -17.40 -2.74
CA LEU A 252 -9.47 -18.12 -1.61
C LEU A 252 -8.42 -18.37 -0.52
N SER A 253 -8.84 -18.31 0.73
CA SER A 253 -7.93 -18.51 1.86
C SER A 253 -7.34 -19.91 1.91
N LEU A 254 -6.08 -20.01 2.29
CA LEU A 254 -5.35 -21.24 2.49
C LEU A 254 -4.87 -21.33 3.95
N PRO A 255 -4.75 -22.55 4.54
CA PRO A 255 -4.03 -22.69 5.80
C PRO A 255 -2.60 -22.18 5.65
N ALA A 256 -2.12 -21.38 6.58
CA ALA A 256 -0.72 -20.95 6.57
C ALA A 256 0.22 -22.15 6.75
N THR A 257 1.34 -22.13 6.03
CA THR A 257 2.30 -23.27 6.00
C THR A 257 3.00 -23.52 7.34
N ALA A 258 3.11 -22.48 8.18
CA ALA A 258 3.64 -22.54 9.54
C ALA A 258 2.95 -21.49 10.42
N ALA A 259 3.13 -21.58 11.73
CA ALA A 259 2.66 -20.56 12.66
C ALA A 259 3.44 -19.25 12.40
N PRO A 260 2.76 -18.15 12.03
CA PRO A 260 3.43 -16.92 11.73
C PRO A 260 3.90 -16.19 13.01
N THR A 261 4.96 -15.41 12.87
CA THR A 261 5.46 -14.58 13.97
C THR A 261 4.81 -13.21 13.92
N ASN A 262 4.34 -12.72 15.07
CA ASN A 262 3.81 -11.37 15.20
C ASN A 262 4.96 -10.36 15.34
N THR A 263 5.08 -9.46 14.39
CA THR A 263 6.06 -8.35 14.41
C THR A 263 5.28 -7.05 14.66
N VAL A 264 5.08 -6.72 15.93
CA VAL A 264 4.26 -5.57 16.34
C VAL A 264 4.99 -4.26 16.06
N SER A 265 4.30 -3.31 15.43
CA SER A 265 4.77 -1.93 15.36
C SER A 265 4.98 -1.35 16.77
N THR A 266 6.10 -0.69 16.98
CA THR A 266 6.40 0.07 18.20
C THR A 266 6.09 1.56 18.05
N SER A 267 5.69 2.00 16.86
CA SER A 267 5.32 3.38 16.57
C SER A 267 3.95 3.70 17.15
N LEU A 268 3.73 4.95 17.50
CA LEU A 268 2.40 5.45 17.87
C LEU A 268 1.65 5.91 16.61
N PRO A 269 0.32 5.75 16.58
CA PRO A 269 -0.50 6.31 15.52
C PRO A 269 -0.45 7.84 15.57
N VAL A 270 -0.64 8.49 14.43
CA VAL A 270 -0.54 9.94 14.30
C VAL A 270 -1.90 10.59 14.55
N ALA A 271 -1.89 11.73 15.24
CA ALA A 271 -3.09 12.52 15.50
C ALA A 271 -3.39 13.48 14.33
N ALA A 272 -4.66 13.66 13.99
CA ALA A 272 -5.04 14.47 12.82
C ALA A 272 -4.72 15.97 13.00
N TRP A 273 -4.62 16.50 14.23
CA TRP A 273 -4.19 17.88 14.48
C TRP A 273 -2.73 18.16 14.06
N GLN A 274 -1.91 17.11 13.85
CA GLN A 274 -0.54 17.23 13.33
C GLN A 274 -0.51 17.42 11.81
N ALA A 275 -1.67 17.42 11.16
CA ALA A 275 -1.77 17.63 9.72
C ALA A 275 -1.70 19.12 9.36
N SER A 276 -1.10 19.40 8.22
CA SER A 276 -1.12 20.70 7.55
C SER A 276 -1.61 20.50 6.12
N VAL A 277 -2.57 21.32 5.70
CA VAL A 277 -3.15 21.26 4.36
C VAL A 277 -2.80 22.54 3.60
N TYR A 278 -2.40 22.39 2.36
CA TYR A 278 -2.01 23.50 1.48
C TYR A 278 -2.79 23.41 0.16
N ILE A 279 -3.24 24.56 -0.35
CA ILE A 279 -3.95 24.66 -1.63
C ILE A 279 -3.30 25.73 -2.51
N GLY A 280 -2.99 25.38 -3.75
CA GLY A 280 -2.36 26.29 -4.71
C GLY A 280 -0.83 26.37 -4.62
N GLY A 281 -0.20 25.71 -3.64
CA GLY A 281 1.25 25.65 -3.49
C GLY A 281 1.66 24.96 -2.20
N THR A 282 2.96 24.70 -2.01
CA THR A 282 3.52 24.05 -0.82
C THR A 282 4.14 25.02 0.19
N ALA A 283 4.21 26.32 -0.16
CA ALA A 283 4.76 27.35 0.73
C ALA A 283 3.80 27.66 1.90
N ALA A 284 4.33 28.15 2.99
CA ALA A 284 3.56 28.49 4.20
C ALA A 284 2.39 29.45 3.93
N GLY A 285 2.51 30.36 2.96
CA GLY A 285 1.43 31.27 2.57
C GLY A 285 0.23 30.60 1.88
N ASN A 286 0.34 29.33 1.50
CA ASN A 286 -0.74 28.54 0.91
C ASN A 286 -1.38 27.56 1.91
N GLN A 287 -0.95 27.60 3.18
CA GLN A 287 -1.54 26.76 4.22
C GLN A 287 -2.95 27.23 4.55
N VAL A 288 -3.89 26.29 4.54
CA VAL A 288 -5.28 26.53 4.94
C VAL A 288 -5.46 26.02 6.36
N THR A 289 -5.71 26.93 7.29
CA THR A 289 -5.82 26.62 8.73
C THR A 289 -7.26 26.42 9.21
N THR A 290 -8.23 26.56 8.33
CA THR A 290 -9.68 26.52 8.62
C THR A 290 -10.32 25.17 8.29
N ILE A 291 -9.53 24.13 8.01
CA ILE A 291 -10.03 22.78 7.68
C ILE A 291 -10.21 21.99 8.97
N GLY A 292 -11.46 21.58 9.26
CA GLY A 292 -11.78 20.70 10.40
C GLY A 292 -11.70 19.22 10.05
N GLU A 293 -12.08 18.86 8.82
CA GLU A 293 -12.05 17.48 8.33
C GLU A 293 -11.53 17.40 6.91
N LEU A 294 -10.77 16.34 6.64
CA LEU A 294 -10.26 15.98 5.32
C LEU A 294 -10.40 14.48 5.12
N ALA A 295 -10.88 14.06 3.96
CA ALA A 295 -10.78 12.67 3.55
C ALA A 295 -10.17 12.58 2.14
N ILE A 296 -9.33 11.56 1.95
CA ILE A 296 -8.73 11.18 0.66
C ILE A 296 -9.13 9.74 0.40
N SER A 297 -9.73 9.48 -0.75
CA SER A 297 -10.10 8.15 -1.21
C SER A 297 -9.35 7.82 -2.49
N VAL A 298 -8.54 6.78 -2.43
CA VAL A 298 -7.82 6.21 -3.58
C VAL A 298 -8.54 4.95 -3.99
N LYS A 299 -9.00 4.89 -5.23
CA LYS A 299 -9.74 3.75 -5.77
C LYS A 299 -9.02 3.18 -6.97
N ARG A 300 -8.85 1.87 -6.97
CA ARG A 300 -8.33 1.13 -8.12
C ARG A 300 -9.33 0.10 -8.56
N LYS A 301 -9.70 0.16 -9.83
CA LYS A 301 -10.64 -0.80 -10.41
C LYS A 301 -10.02 -2.18 -10.42
N LEU A 302 -10.71 -3.17 -9.86
CA LEU A 302 -10.32 -4.57 -9.91
C LEU A 302 -11.24 -5.35 -10.82
N GLN A 303 -10.68 -6.32 -11.55
CA GLN A 303 -11.42 -7.29 -12.33
C GLN A 303 -10.89 -8.69 -12.07
N VAL A 304 -11.72 -9.53 -11.45
CA VAL A 304 -11.43 -10.95 -11.25
C VAL A 304 -11.69 -11.69 -12.55
N ILE A 305 -10.69 -12.41 -13.05
CA ILE A 305 -10.76 -13.13 -14.34
C ILE A 305 -10.64 -14.63 -14.09
N TRP A 306 -11.66 -15.37 -14.47
CA TRP A 306 -11.66 -16.84 -14.46
C TRP A 306 -11.44 -17.38 -15.87
N THR A 307 -10.69 -18.44 -16.00
CA THR A 307 -10.43 -19.13 -17.26
C THR A 307 -10.67 -20.63 -17.12
N LEU A 308 -10.78 -21.35 -18.23
CA LEU A 308 -10.95 -22.80 -18.24
C LEU A 308 -9.59 -23.49 -17.96
N GLN A 309 -9.08 -23.36 -16.74
CA GLN A 309 -7.77 -23.86 -16.31
C GLN A 309 -7.82 -25.10 -15.41
N GLY A 310 -9.01 -25.71 -15.26
CA GLY A 310 -9.21 -26.94 -14.49
C GLY A 310 -9.22 -26.75 -12.97
N ASN A 311 -9.30 -25.50 -12.47
CA ASN A 311 -9.50 -25.18 -11.06
C ASN A 311 -10.52 -24.04 -10.89
N ALA A 312 -11.05 -23.86 -9.69
CA ALA A 312 -12.07 -22.87 -9.39
C ALA A 312 -11.50 -21.48 -9.06
N ASN A 313 -10.18 -21.37 -8.80
CA ASN A 313 -9.54 -20.11 -8.49
C ASN A 313 -9.48 -19.18 -9.72
N PRO A 314 -9.47 -17.85 -9.52
CA PRO A 314 -9.24 -16.92 -10.60
C PRO A 314 -7.86 -17.16 -11.27
N ALA A 315 -7.78 -16.91 -12.57
CA ALA A 315 -6.49 -16.89 -13.25
C ALA A 315 -5.66 -15.68 -12.83
N VAL A 316 -6.32 -14.54 -12.62
CA VAL A 316 -5.70 -13.28 -12.19
C VAL A 316 -6.75 -12.32 -11.66
N ILE A 317 -6.35 -11.44 -10.75
CA ILE A 317 -7.11 -10.25 -10.37
C ILE A 317 -6.41 -9.07 -11.05
N ALA A 318 -6.96 -8.64 -12.20
CA ALA A 318 -6.39 -7.53 -12.95
C ALA A 318 -6.74 -6.20 -12.29
N ARG A 319 -5.78 -5.29 -12.28
CA ARG A 319 -5.91 -3.93 -11.72
C ARG A 319 -5.90 -2.93 -12.85
N GLY A 320 -6.94 -2.12 -12.93
CA GLY A 320 -7.17 -1.11 -13.94
C GLY A 320 -6.84 0.30 -13.44
N ASP A 321 -7.72 1.22 -13.81
CA ASP A 321 -7.60 2.64 -13.55
C ASP A 321 -7.47 2.95 -12.05
N LEU A 322 -6.66 3.97 -11.75
CA LEU A 322 -6.50 4.56 -10.42
C LEU A 322 -7.16 5.92 -10.40
N ASP A 323 -8.06 6.13 -9.46
CA ASP A 323 -8.78 7.37 -9.24
C ASP A 323 -8.54 7.87 -7.81
N ILE A 324 -8.36 9.17 -7.64
CA ILE A 324 -8.17 9.80 -6.33
C ILE A 324 -9.18 10.93 -6.20
N THR A 325 -9.98 10.85 -5.16
CA THR A 325 -10.97 11.86 -4.81
C THR A 325 -10.76 12.31 -3.37
N GLY A 326 -11.23 13.50 -3.04
CA GLY A 326 -11.17 13.96 -1.65
C GLY A 326 -12.28 14.92 -1.28
N THR A 327 -12.42 15.07 0.02
CA THR A 327 -13.34 16.05 0.63
C THR A 327 -12.57 16.94 1.59
N LEU A 328 -12.98 18.20 1.66
CA LEU A 328 -12.42 19.21 2.55
C LEU A 328 -13.59 19.96 3.19
N ASN A 329 -13.69 19.91 4.51
CA ASN A 329 -14.70 20.64 5.26
C ASN A 329 -14.04 21.83 5.96
N PHE A 330 -14.36 23.04 5.47
CA PHE A 330 -13.88 24.30 6.05
C PHE A 330 -14.80 24.72 7.18
N THR A 331 -14.21 25.09 8.30
CA THR A 331 -14.92 25.64 9.47
C THR A 331 -15.17 27.15 9.36
N ASP A 332 -14.52 27.81 8.40
CA ASP A 332 -14.73 29.23 8.10
C ASP A 332 -15.71 29.37 6.92
N PRO A 333 -16.93 29.85 7.15
CA PRO A 333 -17.92 30.04 6.08
C PRO A 333 -17.62 31.25 5.18
N THR A 334 -16.62 32.07 5.49
CA THR A 334 -16.28 33.28 4.73
C THR A 334 -15.24 32.99 3.64
N ASP A 335 -14.57 31.82 3.66
CA ASP A 335 -13.61 31.42 2.63
C ASP A 335 -14.32 30.79 1.42
N GLU A 336 -14.64 31.62 0.43
CA GLU A 336 -15.24 31.19 -0.84
C GLU A 336 -14.23 30.75 -1.89
N THR A 337 -12.95 30.63 -1.55
CA THR A 337 -11.89 30.24 -2.48
C THR A 337 -12.17 28.91 -3.21
N PRO A 338 -12.66 27.83 -2.53
CA PRO A 338 -13.02 26.59 -3.23
C PRO A 338 -14.17 26.74 -4.22
N LEU A 339 -15.14 27.60 -3.92
CA LEU A 339 -16.23 27.94 -4.85
C LEU A 339 -15.69 28.66 -6.08
N SER A 340 -14.76 29.59 -5.89
CA SER A 340 -14.08 30.27 -7.00
C SER A 340 -13.30 29.29 -7.88
N TYR A 341 -12.59 28.33 -7.28
CA TYR A 341 -11.90 27.26 -8.04
C TYR A 341 -12.86 26.44 -8.89
N MET A 342 -14.01 26.04 -8.30
CA MET A 342 -15.04 25.29 -9.02
C MET A 342 -15.64 26.11 -10.19
N LEU A 343 -16.06 27.35 -9.94
CA LEU A 343 -16.73 28.18 -10.95
C LEU A 343 -15.80 28.59 -12.09
N ASN A 344 -14.53 28.83 -11.81
CA ASN A 344 -13.52 29.23 -12.79
C ASN A 344 -12.77 28.03 -13.40
N ASN A 345 -13.10 26.78 -13.01
CA ASN A 345 -12.35 25.58 -13.39
C ASN A 345 -10.84 25.70 -13.12
N THR A 346 -10.49 26.38 -12.03
CA THR A 346 -9.10 26.43 -11.58
C THR A 346 -8.75 25.11 -10.90
N GLN A 347 -7.62 24.50 -11.27
CA GLN A 347 -7.20 23.19 -10.78
C GLN A 347 -5.95 23.36 -9.92
N PRO A 348 -6.10 23.83 -8.67
CA PRO A 348 -4.95 24.07 -7.80
C PRO A 348 -4.30 22.75 -7.35
N LEU A 349 -3.04 22.86 -6.91
CA LEU A 349 -2.38 21.80 -6.14
C LEU A 349 -3.09 21.64 -4.80
N VAL A 350 -3.36 20.40 -4.41
CA VAL A 350 -3.73 20.01 -3.04
C VAL A 350 -2.57 19.22 -2.45
N TYR A 351 -2.03 19.69 -1.33
CA TYR A 351 -0.90 19.10 -0.66
C TYR A 351 -1.19 18.95 0.84
N VAL A 352 -1.08 17.73 1.33
CA VAL A 352 -1.37 17.37 2.73
C VAL A 352 -0.08 16.84 3.35
N VAL A 353 0.27 17.33 4.51
CA VAL A 353 1.42 16.89 5.29
C VAL A 353 0.92 16.45 6.65
N LEU A 354 1.25 15.26 7.05
CA LEU A 354 1.02 14.71 8.38
C LEU A 354 2.39 14.36 8.95
N ASP A 355 2.82 15.04 10.00
CA ASP A 355 4.17 14.96 10.54
C ASP A 355 4.13 14.88 12.06
N ASN A 356 4.74 13.86 12.66
CA ASN A 356 4.77 13.71 14.12
C ASN A 356 5.75 14.66 14.81
N GLY A 357 6.52 15.46 14.07
CA GLY A 357 7.45 16.46 14.57
C GLY A 357 8.70 15.89 15.26
N LEU A 358 8.90 14.57 15.24
CA LEU A 358 10.09 13.93 15.79
C LEU A 358 11.24 13.92 14.77
N THR A 359 12.42 13.48 15.17
CA THR A 359 13.60 13.40 14.31
C THR A 359 14.24 12.02 14.36
N GLY A 360 15.11 11.72 13.38
CA GLY A 360 15.83 10.44 13.30
C GLY A 360 14.89 9.25 13.02
N ALA A 361 15.18 8.10 13.60
CA ALA A 361 14.42 6.86 13.38
C ALA A 361 12.96 6.91 13.85
N SER A 362 12.63 7.83 14.77
CA SER A 362 11.25 8.03 15.25
C SER A 362 10.45 9.03 14.43
N HIS A 363 11.03 9.62 13.41
CA HIS A 363 10.35 10.57 12.53
C HIS A 363 9.37 9.81 11.64
N LEU A 364 8.10 10.10 11.80
CA LEU A 364 7.01 9.57 10.99
C LEU A 364 6.34 10.73 10.26
N LYS A 365 6.32 10.64 8.94
CA LYS A 365 5.68 11.66 8.11
C LYS A 365 5.01 11.01 6.91
N VAL A 366 3.80 11.46 6.60
CA VAL A 366 3.18 11.16 5.33
C VAL A 366 2.87 12.46 4.61
N THR A 367 3.10 12.49 3.33
CA THR A 367 2.63 13.58 2.48
C THR A 367 1.79 13.00 1.35
N PHE A 368 0.75 13.71 1.01
CA PHE A 368 -0.03 13.48 -0.20
C PHE A 368 0.04 14.70 -1.08
N ARG A 369 0.32 14.51 -2.34
CA ARG A 369 0.34 15.58 -3.35
C ARG A 369 -0.56 15.19 -4.51
N CYS A 370 -1.49 16.08 -4.84
CA CYS A 370 -2.25 16.09 -6.09
C CYS A 370 -1.96 17.42 -6.77
N SER A 371 -1.18 17.41 -7.84
CA SER A 371 -0.70 18.65 -8.48
C SER A 371 -1.80 19.39 -9.22
N GLN A 372 -2.87 18.71 -9.60
CA GLN A 372 -4.07 19.30 -10.19
C GLN A 372 -5.33 18.67 -9.61
N ALA A 373 -6.06 19.42 -8.79
CA ALA A 373 -7.32 19.02 -8.18
C ALA A 373 -8.48 19.81 -8.77
N SER A 374 -9.44 19.13 -9.39
CA SER A 374 -10.68 19.76 -9.91
C SER A 374 -11.72 19.76 -8.81
N PHE A 375 -12.15 20.95 -8.38
CA PHE A 375 -13.22 21.08 -7.40
C PHE A 375 -14.57 20.84 -8.08
N THR A 376 -15.26 19.78 -7.71
CA THR A 376 -16.53 19.36 -8.32
C THR A 376 -17.75 19.77 -7.51
N LYS A 377 -17.54 20.10 -6.22
CA LYS A 377 -18.59 20.61 -5.36
C LYS A 377 -17.98 21.57 -4.34
N ALA A 378 -18.64 22.72 -4.17
CA ALA A 378 -18.36 23.67 -3.11
C ALA A 378 -19.69 24.30 -2.68
N LYS A 379 -20.14 23.99 -1.46
CA LYS A 379 -21.43 24.50 -0.99
C LYS A 379 -21.41 24.77 0.52
N PRO A 380 -22.08 25.87 0.98
CA PRO A 380 -22.25 26.10 2.42
C PRO A 380 -23.23 25.08 3.02
N GLU A 381 -22.83 24.48 4.13
CA GLU A 381 -23.69 23.62 4.97
C GLU A 381 -24.19 24.38 6.19
N ARG A 382 -25.51 24.36 6.40
CA ARG A 382 -26.19 25.15 7.42
C ARG A 382 -26.83 24.26 8.51
N GLY A 383 -26.48 22.99 8.56
CA GLY A 383 -27.11 21.99 9.43
C GLY A 383 -26.53 21.91 10.85
N GLN A 384 -25.45 22.64 11.13
CA GLN A 384 -24.76 22.65 12.42
C GLN A 384 -24.86 24.00 13.11
N MET A 385 -24.43 24.08 14.38
CA MET A 385 -24.37 25.31 15.14
C MET A 385 -23.52 26.40 14.46
N LEU A 386 -22.47 26.00 13.76
CA LEU A 386 -21.64 26.85 12.90
C LEU A 386 -21.84 26.46 11.45
N MET A 387 -21.79 27.43 10.53
CA MET A 387 -21.77 27.17 9.11
C MET A 387 -20.42 26.56 8.73
N ALA A 388 -20.44 25.54 7.88
CA ALA A 388 -19.27 24.92 7.29
C ALA A 388 -19.34 25.00 5.77
N PHE A 389 -18.20 24.89 5.10
CA PHE A 389 -18.13 24.79 3.64
C PHE A 389 -17.68 23.39 3.24
N ALA A 390 -18.57 22.58 2.67
CA ALA A 390 -18.29 21.24 2.22
C ALA A 390 -17.80 21.26 0.75
N ASN A 391 -16.59 20.80 0.54
CA ASN A 391 -15.95 20.77 -0.75
C ASN A 391 -15.60 19.35 -1.15
N GLN A 392 -15.74 19.03 -2.44
CA GLN A 392 -15.29 17.79 -3.05
C GLN A 392 -14.39 18.12 -4.23
N TRP A 393 -13.36 17.31 -4.41
CA TRP A 393 -12.43 17.44 -5.53
C TRP A 393 -12.05 16.06 -6.06
N GLU A 394 -11.64 16.05 -7.32
CA GLU A 394 -11.14 14.90 -8.04
C GLU A 394 -9.76 15.22 -8.59
N SER A 395 -8.86 14.24 -8.55
CA SER A 395 -7.51 14.41 -9.08
C SER A 395 -7.50 14.37 -10.60
N ILE A 396 -6.62 15.16 -11.19
CA ILE A 396 -6.32 15.11 -12.63
C ILE A 396 -4.90 14.61 -12.80
N ALA A 397 -4.71 13.61 -13.65
CA ALA A 397 -3.41 13.02 -13.89
C ALA A 397 -2.45 14.01 -14.58
N THR A 398 -1.26 14.16 -14.02
CA THR A 398 -0.23 15.09 -14.52
C THR A 398 1.15 14.44 -14.57
N SER A 399 2.06 15.02 -15.35
CA SER A 399 3.46 14.62 -15.35
C SER A 399 4.23 15.05 -14.09
N ALA A 400 3.66 15.93 -13.26
CA ALA A 400 4.24 16.32 -11.98
C ALA A 400 4.07 15.24 -10.90
N ASP A 401 3.07 14.36 -11.04
CA ASP A 401 2.73 13.32 -10.09
C ASP A 401 3.12 11.92 -10.59
N THR A 402 4.29 11.81 -11.20
CA THR A 402 4.86 10.55 -11.71
C THR A 402 5.89 9.97 -10.75
N GLY A 403 6.09 8.64 -10.85
CA GLY A 403 7.20 7.92 -10.24
C GLY A 403 8.28 7.55 -11.25
N GLY A 404 9.10 6.55 -10.91
CA GLY A 404 10.18 6.03 -11.76
C GLY A 404 9.72 5.39 -13.06
N SER A 405 8.48 4.89 -13.11
CA SER A 405 7.88 4.33 -14.33
C SER A 405 7.42 5.37 -15.35
N GLY A 406 7.48 6.67 -15.01
CA GLY A 406 7.08 7.77 -15.89
C GLY A 406 5.56 7.86 -16.10
N GLY A 407 5.16 8.48 -17.22
CA GLY A 407 3.74 8.65 -17.58
C GLY A 407 3.06 9.81 -16.87
N LEU A 408 1.76 9.68 -16.58
CA LEU A 408 0.95 10.66 -15.86
C LEU A 408 0.37 9.99 -14.63
N GLY A 409 0.40 10.67 -13.48
CA GLY A 409 -0.16 10.17 -12.23
C GLY A 409 -1.24 11.09 -11.67
N PRO A 410 -2.26 10.56 -10.97
CA PRO A 410 -3.30 11.35 -10.34
C PRO A 410 -2.86 11.95 -8.99
N GLY A 411 -1.75 11.49 -8.43
CA GLY A 411 -1.19 11.96 -7.18
C GLY A 411 -0.11 11.03 -6.65
N VAL A 412 0.64 11.51 -5.67
CA VAL A 412 1.78 10.83 -5.06
C VAL A 412 1.63 10.84 -3.55
N PHE A 413 1.84 9.67 -2.92
CA PHE A 413 2.07 9.55 -1.49
C PHE A 413 3.55 9.42 -1.19
N THR A 414 4.00 10.06 -0.13
CA THR A 414 5.37 9.89 0.38
C THR A 414 5.31 9.54 1.85
N LEU A 415 5.95 8.45 2.25
CA LEU A 415 6.14 8.05 3.64
C LEU A 415 7.58 8.26 4.06
N LEU A 416 7.77 8.80 5.25
CA LEU A 416 9.06 8.85 5.95
C LEU A 416 8.94 8.05 7.23
N ASN A 417 9.77 7.02 7.40
CA ASN A 417 9.78 6.17 8.58
C ASN A 417 11.10 5.37 8.69
N SER A 418 11.17 4.44 9.64
CA SER A 418 12.35 3.60 9.86
C SER A 418 12.36 2.28 9.09
N THR A 419 11.30 1.94 8.37
CA THR A 419 11.21 0.70 7.59
C THR A 419 12.02 0.85 6.30
N PRO A 420 13.02 -0.01 6.03
CA PRO A 420 13.88 0.19 4.84
C PRO A 420 13.22 -0.27 3.54
N THR A 421 12.35 -1.27 3.57
CA THR A 421 11.72 -1.88 2.37
C THR A 421 10.26 -2.24 2.62
N TYR A 422 9.46 -2.26 1.54
CA TYR A 422 8.05 -2.68 1.52
C TYR A 422 7.77 -3.69 0.43
#